data_d4847f24d487eef3367d247a9425b619
#
_entry.id   d4847f24d487eef3367d247a9425b619
#
_cell.length_a   1.000
_cell.length_b   1.000
_cell.length_c   1.000
_cell.angle_alpha   90.00
_cell.angle_beta   90.00
_cell.angle_gamma   90.00
#
_symmetry.space_group_name_H-M   'P 1'
#
loop_
_entity.id
_entity.type
_entity.pdbx_description
1 polymer ?
#
loop_
_entity_poly.entity_id
_entity_poly.type
_entity_poly.pdbx_seq_one_letter_code
_entity_poly.pdbx_strand_id
1 'polypeptide(L)'
;MFLAMACPFSALGNLSGSATLSINTALSLDTGTTSSSGGDVLWTTSMAPQGKATAVNFGGGGAAAFNILTQSILSIFPGYSATPISGSLMTVGDIFFVKTNGGNYAAVLVSIVSGATLTVSYTTFGVTVGPNVTGVLNNYSYTPAGFPNGGIAQGTLFIVTGTGLADPTKSAILQDSTMGLPSSLNGATVSVTSGGTTVTPVFYYAISTQLALVLPSNTPVGTAQLTVSYNNQTSAPFSFQVVTSAPGFATYYGSGSGLGAALNPTNFVPYSYANSIPPGSTVVLYGSGLGADAATDNKYVGAIFNINNLAHIYVGGVDAPIQYQGSFYYPGLNQINVTIPASAPTGCNVPLVGVTTAGLPTNFITVPIGTGPCSDAAFGITGNQLLTLSSQTNVKTGLVAVYHSTSPASSGSGTTVNDFALASFQSYTGTAYGTASGIVSVGGCIVNQALSASAATGKTTGLNAGSITVTSPMGMQSLLTAIPSVTGIYESQLISGFIPSTGGTFSFSGTQGSDVGSFSTTVSLSSPLLTWTNQGAAATVTRSSGLPVGWTGGASNTIVSISGSSIATSGLYGSFTCLVPTSADSFTVPSYVLAALPAGTGSVTVSNQNNYTPFAAQGISLGFATGFVSYSANSTFN
;
A
#
# COMPACT_ATOMS: atom_id res chain seq x y z
N MET A 1 17.80 4.92 15.94
CA MET A 1 17.73 3.70 15.11
C MET A 1 16.26 3.41 14.84
N PHE A 2 15.75 3.84 13.68
CA PHE A 2 14.36 3.63 13.31
C PHE A 2 14.23 2.29 12.59
N LEU A 3 13.99 1.20 13.35
CA LEU A 3 13.42 -0.02 12.80
C LEU A 3 11.90 0.11 12.86
N ALA A 4 11.21 -0.08 11.75
CA ALA A 4 9.76 -0.09 11.71
C ALA A 4 9.24 -1.15 12.70
N MET A 5 8.58 -0.72 13.78
CA MET A 5 7.83 -1.62 14.64
C MET A 5 6.51 -1.95 13.94
N ALA A 6 6.40 -3.18 13.46
CA ALA A 6 5.11 -3.73 13.09
C ALA A 6 4.25 -3.88 14.36
N CYS A 7 3.01 -3.40 14.28
CA CYS A 7 2.02 -3.55 15.36
C CYS A 7 1.81 -5.03 15.69
N PRO A 8 1.85 -5.47 16.95
CA PRO A 8 1.70 -6.87 17.30
C PRO A 8 0.23 -7.27 17.28
N PHE A 9 -0.15 -8.15 16.35
CA PHE A 9 -1.32 -9.00 16.52
C PHE A 9 -0.84 -10.41 16.90
N SER A 10 -1.02 -10.78 18.15
CA SER A 10 -0.85 -12.15 18.62
C SER A 10 -2.03 -12.99 18.11
N ALA A 11 -1.76 -13.86 17.14
CA ALA A 11 -2.62 -15.00 16.84
C ALA A 11 -1.83 -16.28 17.12
N LEU A 12 -2.28 -17.04 18.10
CA LEU A 12 -1.98 -18.48 18.20
C LEU A 12 -2.32 -19.09 16.83
N GLY A 13 -1.49 -20.00 16.32
CA GLY A 13 -1.66 -20.62 15.02
C GLY A 13 -2.98 -21.38 14.90
N ASN A 14 -3.99 -20.72 14.38
CA ASN A 14 -5.26 -21.33 14.02
C ASN A 14 -5.30 -21.46 12.50
N LEU A 15 -5.62 -22.66 12.02
CA LEU A 15 -5.92 -22.86 10.61
C LEU A 15 -7.39 -22.53 10.38
N SER A 16 -7.67 -21.43 9.68
CA SER A 16 -9.04 -21.05 9.29
C SER A 16 -9.22 -21.12 7.79
N GLY A 17 -10.39 -21.56 7.33
CA GLY A 17 -10.69 -21.67 5.92
C GLY A 17 -12.17 -21.92 5.64
N SER A 18 -12.49 -22.11 4.36
CA SER A 18 -13.80 -22.53 3.88
C SER A 18 -13.63 -23.68 2.88
N ALA A 19 -14.52 -24.65 2.94
CA ALA A 19 -14.54 -25.78 2.02
C ALA A 19 -15.97 -26.07 1.53
N THR A 20 -16.12 -26.37 0.24
CA THR A 20 -17.37 -26.89 -0.33
C THR A 20 -17.24 -28.38 -0.52
N LEU A 21 -18.11 -29.14 0.15
CA LEU A 21 -18.11 -30.60 0.22
C LEU A 21 -19.28 -31.14 -0.60
N SER A 22 -18.99 -31.82 -1.70
CA SER A 22 -19.95 -32.67 -2.39
C SER A 22 -20.10 -34.00 -1.66
N ILE A 23 -21.13 -34.79 -1.98
CA ILE A 23 -21.29 -36.15 -1.41
C ILE A 23 -20.00 -36.95 -1.64
N ASN A 24 -19.56 -37.64 -0.60
CA ASN A 24 -18.31 -38.42 -0.52
C ASN A 24 -17.04 -37.57 -0.63
N THR A 25 -17.11 -36.29 -0.26
CA THR A 25 -15.92 -35.45 -0.08
C THR A 25 -15.52 -35.39 1.40
N ALA A 26 -14.28 -35.72 1.68
CA ALA A 26 -13.66 -35.60 3.00
C ALA A 26 -12.94 -34.24 3.13
N LEU A 27 -12.92 -33.69 4.35
CA LEU A 27 -12.16 -32.49 4.72
C LEU A 27 -11.17 -32.85 5.83
N SER A 28 -9.90 -32.56 5.60
CA SER A 28 -8.89 -32.54 6.65
C SER A 28 -8.85 -31.16 7.29
N LEU A 29 -9.28 -31.07 8.53
CA LEU A 29 -9.30 -29.82 9.31
C LEU A 29 -7.91 -29.43 9.82
N ASP A 30 -6.97 -30.38 9.86
CA ASP A 30 -5.57 -30.11 10.22
C ASP A 30 -4.76 -29.49 9.07
N THR A 31 -5.20 -29.64 7.81
CA THR A 31 -4.50 -29.14 6.62
C THR A 31 -5.36 -28.22 5.74
N GLY A 32 -6.67 -28.21 5.94
CA GLY A 32 -7.62 -27.47 5.11
C GLY A 32 -7.87 -28.06 3.71
N THR A 33 -7.41 -29.29 3.47
CA THR A 33 -7.52 -29.95 2.15
C THR A 33 -8.75 -30.83 2.05
N THR A 34 -9.32 -30.91 0.84
CA THR A 34 -10.43 -31.83 0.51
C THR A 34 -9.90 -33.00 -0.33
N SER A 35 -10.52 -34.20 -0.16
CA SER A 35 -10.16 -35.42 -0.87
C SER A 35 -11.38 -36.33 -1.01
N SER A 36 -11.26 -37.41 -1.80
CA SER A 36 -12.31 -38.45 -1.89
C SER A 36 -12.28 -39.47 -0.76
N SER A 37 -11.21 -39.49 0.02
CA SER A 37 -11.03 -40.40 1.16
C SER A 37 -10.01 -39.89 2.15
N GLY A 38 -10.08 -40.26 3.41
CA GLY A 38 -9.25 -39.72 4.48
C GLY A 38 -9.79 -38.38 5.01
N GLY A 39 -8.95 -37.60 5.71
CA GLY A 39 -9.36 -36.39 6.39
C GLY A 39 -9.96 -36.63 7.76
N ASP A 40 -10.59 -35.60 8.35
CA ASP A 40 -11.18 -35.66 9.69
C ASP A 40 -12.69 -35.85 9.66
N VAL A 41 -13.35 -35.34 8.64
CA VAL A 41 -14.80 -35.48 8.44
C VAL A 41 -15.11 -35.76 6.97
N LEU A 42 -16.12 -36.60 6.74
CA LEU A 42 -16.64 -36.94 5.40
C LEU A 42 -18.10 -36.53 5.30
N TRP A 43 -18.43 -35.75 4.24
CA TRP A 43 -19.82 -35.44 3.93
C TRP A 43 -20.45 -36.53 3.06
N THR A 44 -21.53 -37.11 3.55
CA THR A 44 -22.35 -38.10 2.79
C THR A 44 -23.79 -37.60 2.62
N THR A 45 -24.65 -37.80 3.54
CA THR A 45 -25.93 -37.14 3.86
C THR A 45 -25.94 -36.86 5.37
N SER A 46 -24.81 -37.09 5.99
CA SER A 46 -24.46 -36.78 7.37
C SER A 46 -22.98 -36.39 7.42
N MET A 47 -22.55 -35.68 8.46
CA MET A 47 -21.15 -35.38 8.69
C MET A 47 -20.53 -36.51 9.51
N ALA A 48 -19.75 -37.36 8.87
CA ALA A 48 -19.16 -38.54 9.47
C ALA A 48 -17.69 -38.29 9.86
N PRO A 49 -17.33 -38.37 11.14
CA PRO A 49 -15.93 -38.42 11.56
C PRO A 49 -15.16 -39.56 10.91
N GLN A 50 -13.88 -39.34 10.56
CA GLN A 50 -13.04 -40.30 9.88
C GLN A 50 -11.79 -40.63 10.72
N GLY A 51 -11.33 -41.86 10.62
CA GLY A 51 -10.11 -42.32 11.32
C GLY A 51 -10.25 -42.25 12.85
N LYS A 52 -9.42 -41.45 13.51
CA LYS A 52 -9.46 -41.18 14.96
C LYS A 52 -10.27 -39.93 15.31
N ALA A 53 -10.75 -39.19 14.32
CA ALA A 53 -11.50 -37.96 14.58
C ALA A 53 -12.84 -38.26 15.25
N THR A 54 -13.28 -37.34 16.09
CA THR A 54 -14.57 -37.38 16.76
C THR A 54 -15.25 -36.03 16.63
N ALA A 55 -16.57 -36.02 16.56
CA ALA A 55 -17.33 -34.80 16.41
C ALA A 55 -18.50 -34.70 17.39
N VAL A 56 -18.95 -33.49 17.64
CA VAL A 56 -20.14 -33.21 18.45
C VAL A 56 -20.90 -32.03 17.83
N ASN A 57 -22.23 -32.12 17.80
CA ASN A 57 -23.05 -30.99 17.38
C ASN A 57 -23.17 -29.97 18.52
N PHE A 58 -22.83 -28.69 18.21
CA PHE A 58 -23.02 -27.57 19.12
C PHE A 58 -24.41 -26.93 18.92
N GLY A 59 -24.97 -26.99 17.70
CA GLY A 59 -26.25 -26.41 17.32
C GLY A 59 -26.13 -25.03 16.68
N GLY A 60 -27.26 -24.37 16.49
CA GLY A 60 -27.34 -23.06 15.84
C GLY A 60 -26.75 -21.94 16.72
N GLY A 61 -25.86 -21.16 16.13
CA GLY A 61 -25.23 -20.00 16.80
C GLY A 61 -24.78 -18.95 15.78
N GLY A 62 -24.71 -19.34 14.52
CA GLY A 62 -24.31 -18.49 13.41
C GLY A 62 -22.86 -17.98 13.52
N ALA A 63 -22.50 -17.08 12.64
CA ALA A 63 -21.15 -16.52 12.56
C ALA A 63 -20.73 -15.78 13.85
N ALA A 64 -21.67 -15.17 14.57
CA ALA A 64 -21.37 -14.44 15.80
C ALA A 64 -20.85 -15.37 16.90
N ALA A 65 -21.51 -16.51 17.11
CA ALA A 65 -21.06 -17.52 18.06
C ALA A 65 -19.76 -18.18 17.59
N PHE A 66 -19.64 -18.51 16.28
CA PHE A 66 -18.45 -19.12 15.72
C PHE A 66 -17.19 -18.26 15.94
N ASN A 67 -17.28 -16.95 15.78
CA ASN A 67 -16.13 -16.04 15.85
C ASN A 67 -15.57 -15.85 17.28
N ILE A 68 -16.31 -16.23 18.31
CA ILE A 68 -15.85 -16.12 19.72
C ILE A 68 -15.35 -17.46 20.29
N LEU A 69 -15.39 -18.54 19.52
CA LEU A 69 -14.92 -19.86 19.95
C LEU A 69 -13.40 -19.87 20.12
N THR A 70 -12.96 -20.61 21.12
CA THR A 70 -11.53 -20.81 21.45
C THR A 70 -11.24 -22.28 21.68
N GLN A 71 -9.96 -22.68 21.55
CA GLN A 71 -9.54 -24.04 21.87
C GLN A 71 -9.98 -24.48 23.27
N SER A 72 -9.91 -23.59 24.25
CA SER A 72 -10.31 -23.90 25.64
C SER A 72 -11.78 -24.27 25.74
N ILE A 73 -12.67 -23.57 25.01
CA ILE A 73 -14.10 -23.91 24.97
C ILE A 73 -14.31 -25.28 24.33
N LEU A 74 -13.68 -25.54 23.17
CA LEU A 74 -13.85 -26.79 22.44
C LEU A 74 -13.29 -27.98 23.25
N SER A 75 -12.15 -27.82 23.92
CA SER A 75 -11.48 -28.92 24.64
C SER A 75 -12.27 -29.43 25.86
N ILE A 76 -13.09 -28.59 26.48
CA ILE A 76 -13.92 -28.99 27.63
C ILE A 76 -15.36 -29.34 27.25
N PHE A 77 -15.75 -29.16 25.98
CA PHE A 77 -17.10 -29.44 25.50
C PHE A 77 -17.36 -30.98 25.55
N PRO A 78 -18.45 -31.44 26.14
CA PRO A 78 -18.70 -32.87 26.27
C PRO A 78 -19.32 -33.48 24.99
N GLY A 79 -19.24 -34.82 24.85
CA GLY A 79 -20.02 -35.55 23.87
C GLY A 79 -19.35 -35.83 22.53
N TYR A 80 -18.04 -35.58 22.39
CA TYR A 80 -17.29 -36.00 21.18
C TYR A 80 -17.45 -37.50 20.94
N SER A 81 -17.90 -37.89 19.74
CA SER A 81 -18.06 -39.30 19.36
C SER A 81 -17.70 -39.55 17.90
N ALA A 82 -17.47 -40.79 17.53
CA ALA A 82 -17.30 -41.21 16.14
C ALA A 82 -18.64 -41.39 15.40
N THR A 83 -19.79 -41.14 16.07
CA THR A 83 -21.11 -41.24 15.47
C THR A 83 -21.33 -40.09 14.50
N PRO A 84 -21.80 -40.34 13.26
CA PRO A 84 -22.09 -39.27 12.31
C PRO A 84 -23.16 -38.29 12.83
N ILE A 85 -22.92 -37.01 12.63
CA ILE A 85 -23.92 -35.97 12.89
C ILE A 85 -24.93 -35.98 11.73
N SER A 86 -26.22 -36.12 12.04
CA SER A 86 -27.29 -36.18 11.03
C SER A 86 -27.30 -34.97 10.12
N GLY A 87 -27.52 -35.16 8.82
CA GLY A 87 -27.67 -34.05 7.87
C GLY A 87 -28.85 -33.12 8.17
N SER A 88 -29.86 -33.61 8.92
CA SER A 88 -30.95 -32.74 9.40
C SER A 88 -30.52 -31.69 10.42
N LEU A 89 -29.32 -31.84 11.00
CA LEU A 89 -28.68 -30.91 11.92
C LEU A 89 -27.62 -30.05 11.20
N MET A 90 -27.55 -30.11 9.88
CA MET A 90 -26.60 -29.35 9.06
C MET A 90 -27.35 -28.24 8.30
N THR A 91 -27.91 -27.28 9.04
CA THR A 91 -28.57 -26.10 8.45
C THR A 91 -27.65 -24.88 8.53
N VAL A 92 -27.90 -23.87 7.69
CA VAL A 92 -27.08 -22.64 7.69
C VAL A 92 -27.10 -22.00 9.08
N GLY A 93 -25.92 -21.77 9.64
CA GLY A 93 -25.74 -21.23 10.97
C GLY A 93 -25.49 -22.29 12.06
N ASP A 94 -25.62 -23.60 11.76
CA ASP A 94 -25.24 -24.65 12.71
C ASP A 94 -23.72 -24.75 12.84
N ILE A 95 -23.28 -25.05 14.05
CA ILE A 95 -21.89 -25.22 14.40
C ILE A 95 -21.69 -26.64 14.95
N PHE A 96 -20.63 -27.29 14.56
CA PHE A 96 -20.19 -28.54 15.18
C PHE A 96 -18.68 -28.47 15.49
N PHE A 97 -18.29 -29.21 16.52
CA PHE A 97 -16.89 -29.29 16.93
C PHE A 97 -16.31 -30.63 16.53
N VAL A 98 -15.05 -30.61 16.12
CA VAL A 98 -14.30 -31.81 15.73
C VAL A 98 -13.00 -31.84 16.52
N LYS A 99 -12.73 -33.01 17.16
CA LYS A 99 -11.37 -33.35 17.56
C LYS A 99 -10.75 -34.11 16.39
N THR A 100 -9.72 -33.53 15.80
CA THR A 100 -9.13 -33.99 14.53
C THR A 100 -8.28 -35.26 14.71
N ASN A 101 -7.87 -35.90 13.62
CA ASN A 101 -6.93 -37.00 13.60
C ASN A 101 -5.58 -36.64 14.21
N GLY A 102 -5.14 -35.38 14.06
CA GLY A 102 -3.93 -34.83 14.68
C GLY A 102 -4.08 -34.51 16.17
N GLY A 103 -5.27 -34.66 16.73
CA GLY A 103 -5.57 -34.38 18.14
C GLY A 103 -5.90 -32.91 18.43
N ASN A 104 -6.00 -32.06 17.40
CA ASN A 104 -6.40 -30.66 17.50
C ASN A 104 -7.92 -30.53 17.64
N TYR A 105 -8.40 -29.32 17.96
CA TYR A 105 -9.83 -29.03 18.06
C TYR A 105 -10.23 -28.05 16.98
N ALA A 106 -11.30 -28.35 16.23
CA ALA A 106 -11.84 -27.50 15.19
C ALA A 106 -13.30 -27.13 15.47
N ALA A 107 -13.62 -25.86 15.29
CA ALA A 107 -14.99 -25.39 15.12
C ALA A 107 -15.33 -25.35 13.63
N VAL A 108 -16.51 -25.80 13.27
CA VAL A 108 -16.98 -25.85 11.87
C VAL A 108 -18.39 -25.25 11.82
N LEU A 109 -18.55 -24.20 11.02
CA LEU A 109 -19.82 -23.49 10.79
C LEU A 109 -20.38 -23.87 9.43
N VAL A 110 -21.63 -24.29 9.37
CA VAL A 110 -22.36 -24.49 8.12
C VAL A 110 -22.71 -23.13 7.53
N SER A 111 -22.12 -22.80 6.38
CA SER A 111 -22.28 -21.50 5.71
C SER A 111 -23.32 -21.54 4.61
N ILE A 112 -23.37 -22.62 3.80
CA ILE A 112 -24.33 -22.80 2.70
C ILE A 112 -24.73 -24.28 2.63
N VAL A 113 -26.01 -24.52 2.39
CA VAL A 113 -26.57 -25.84 2.05
C VAL A 113 -27.27 -25.72 0.70
N SER A 114 -26.83 -26.46 -0.31
CA SER A 114 -27.40 -26.42 -1.65
C SER A 114 -27.51 -27.84 -2.22
N GLY A 115 -28.72 -28.43 -2.15
CA GLY A 115 -28.93 -29.81 -2.57
C GLY A 115 -28.05 -30.81 -1.84
N ALA A 116 -27.17 -31.49 -2.58
CA ALA A 116 -26.24 -32.47 -2.05
C ALA A 116 -24.86 -31.86 -1.62
N THR A 117 -24.69 -30.56 -1.72
CA THR A 117 -23.45 -29.84 -1.37
C THR A 117 -23.58 -29.09 -0.06
N LEU A 118 -22.53 -29.14 0.75
CA LEU A 118 -22.38 -28.43 2.01
C LEU A 118 -21.15 -27.52 1.94
N THR A 119 -21.31 -26.21 2.13
CA THR A 119 -20.17 -25.31 2.33
C THR A 119 -20.02 -24.99 3.79
N VAL A 120 -18.81 -25.17 4.31
CA VAL A 120 -18.47 -24.93 5.71
C VAL A 120 -17.34 -23.90 5.81
N SER A 121 -17.39 -23.10 6.86
CA SER A 121 -16.25 -22.32 7.35
C SER A 121 -15.69 -23.01 8.59
N TYR A 122 -14.38 -23.07 8.76
CA TYR A 122 -13.79 -23.77 9.90
C TYR A 122 -12.63 -22.97 10.50
N THR A 123 -12.37 -23.21 11.78
CA THR A 123 -11.17 -22.79 12.50
C THR A 123 -10.68 -23.96 13.34
N THR A 124 -9.49 -24.46 13.02
CA THR A 124 -8.80 -25.51 13.78
C THR A 124 -7.76 -24.86 14.69
N PHE A 125 -7.86 -25.13 15.97
CA PHE A 125 -7.01 -24.57 17.02
C PHE A 125 -5.87 -25.53 17.34
N GLY A 126 -4.66 -24.98 17.56
CA GLY A 126 -3.50 -25.76 17.97
C GLY A 126 -2.81 -26.53 16.84
N VAL A 127 -3.19 -26.27 15.60
CA VAL A 127 -2.49 -26.87 14.44
C VAL A 127 -1.12 -26.23 14.34
N THR A 128 -0.08 -27.03 14.35
CA THR A 128 1.23 -26.60 13.88
C THR A 128 1.20 -26.52 12.36
N VAL A 129 0.62 -25.44 11.85
CA VAL A 129 0.79 -25.12 10.43
C VAL A 129 2.27 -24.80 10.26
N GLY A 130 2.94 -25.54 9.38
CA GLY A 130 4.32 -25.25 9.03
C GLY A 130 4.47 -23.83 8.49
N PRO A 131 5.69 -23.31 8.44
CA PRO A 131 5.93 -21.97 7.91
C PRO A 131 5.34 -21.82 6.51
N ASN A 132 4.60 -20.73 6.28
CA ASN A 132 4.12 -20.36 4.97
C ASN A 132 4.62 -18.96 4.62
N VAL A 133 5.48 -18.85 3.62
CA VAL A 133 6.05 -17.58 3.17
C VAL A 133 5.12 -16.95 2.14
N THR A 134 4.74 -15.69 2.36
CA THR A 134 3.87 -14.92 1.46
C THR A 134 4.57 -13.77 0.77
N GLY A 135 5.77 -13.38 1.23
CA GLY A 135 6.54 -12.29 0.64
C GLY A 135 7.99 -12.25 1.11
N VAL A 136 8.85 -11.76 0.21
CA VAL A 136 10.25 -11.43 0.48
C VAL A 136 10.47 -10.02 -0.06
N LEU A 137 10.77 -9.04 0.81
CA LEU A 137 10.73 -7.62 0.51
C LEU A 137 11.95 -6.92 1.11
N ASN A 138 12.47 -5.88 0.44
CA ASN A 138 13.43 -4.97 1.09
C ASN A 138 12.76 -4.31 2.31
N ASN A 139 13.46 -4.26 3.45
CA ASN A 139 12.90 -3.78 4.73
C ASN A 139 12.47 -2.29 4.72
N TYR A 140 12.92 -1.51 3.74
CA TYR A 140 12.64 -0.09 3.66
C TYR A 140 11.74 0.29 2.49
N SER A 141 11.90 -0.31 1.30
CA SER A 141 11.07 0.02 0.14
C SER A 141 9.72 -0.69 0.13
N TYR A 142 9.65 -1.90 0.69
CA TYR A 142 8.48 -2.78 0.61
C TYR A 142 7.99 -3.04 -0.82
N THR A 143 8.83 -2.80 -1.82
CA THR A 143 8.47 -3.03 -3.23
C THR A 143 8.18 -4.52 -3.45
N PRO A 144 6.99 -4.88 -3.94
CA PRO A 144 6.64 -6.29 -4.17
C PRO A 144 7.54 -6.94 -5.23
N ALA A 145 7.75 -8.25 -5.08
CA ALA A 145 8.43 -9.04 -6.11
C ALA A 145 7.69 -8.94 -7.45
N GLY A 146 8.47 -8.93 -8.55
CA GLY A 146 7.96 -8.80 -9.91
C GLY A 146 7.95 -7.37 -10.46
N PHE A 147 8.06 -6.33 -9.60
CA PHE A 147 8.38 -4.99 -10.08
C PHE A 147 9.84 -4.88 -10.53
N PRO A 148 10.18 -3.97 -11.47
CA PRO A 148 11.56 -3.81 -11.95
C PRO A 148 12.58 -3.56 -10.84
N ASN A 149 12.17 -2.85 -9.79
CA ASN A 149 12.97 -2.54 -8.59
C ASN A 149 12.64 -3.44 -7.38
N GLY A 150 11.92 -4.55 -7.58
CA GLY A 150 11.44 -5.46 -6.52
C GLY A 150 12.42 -6.59 -6.15
N GLY A 151 13.69 -6.52 -6.55
CA GLY A 151 14.72 -7.47 -6.16
C GLY A 151 15.27 -7.22 -4.76
N ILE A 152 15.97 -8.22 -4.20
CA ILE A 152 16.73 -8.11 -2.95
C ILE A 152 18.22 -8.09 -3.31
N ALA A 153 18.91 -7.01 -2.99
CA ALA A 153 20.34 -6.92 -3.25
C ALA A 153 21.14 -7.76 -2.24
N GLN A 154 22.33 -8.15 -2.66
CA GLN A 154 23.32 -8.76 -1.77
C GLN A 154 23.62 -7.82 -0.58
N GLY A 155 23.79 -8.34 0.63
CA GLY A 155 24.01 -7.54 1.84
C GLY A 155 22.80 -6.76 2.34
N THR A 156 21.61 -6.97 1.79
CA THR A 156 20.38 -6.20 2.12
C THR A 156 19.76 -6.68 3.43
N LEU A 157 19.30 -5.73 4.25
CA LEU A 157 18.31 -5.96 5.28
C LEU A 157 16.93 -6.15 4.62
N PHE A 158 16.38 -7.35 4.67
CA PHE A 158 15.12 -7.72 4.05
C PHE A 158 14.17 -8.38 5.05
N ILE A 159 12.89 -8.40 4.72
CA ILE A 159 11.85 -9.07 5.51
C ILE A 159 11.26 -10.23 4.74
N VAL A 160 10.92 -11.27 5.49
CA VAL A 160 10.09 -12.39 5.05
C VAL A 160 8.76 -12.27 5.77
N THR A 161 7.66 -12.20 5.03
CA THR A 161 6.30 -12.17 5.58
C THR A 161 5.62 -13.52 5.40
N GLY A 162 4.71 -13.86 6.30
CA GLY A 162 4.01 -15.14 6.22
C GLY A 162 3.25 -15.49 7.49
N THR A 163 3.04 -16.78 7.69
CA THR A 163 2.42 -17.33 8.91
C THR A 163 3.23 -18.51 9.43
N GLY A 164 3.25 -18.70 10.75
CA GLY A 164 3.98 -19.79 11.38
C GLY A 164 5.50 -19.74 11.20
N LEU A 165 6.07 -18.55 10.94
CA LEU A 165 7.49 -18.41 10.59
C LEU A 165 8.43 -18.63 11.78
N ALA A 166 7.96 -18.38 13.01
CA ALA A 166 8.72 -18.51 14.26
C ALA A 166 7.76 -18.72 15.44
N ASP A 167 8.30 -18.87 16.65
CA ASP A 167 7.54 -19.04 17.89
C ASP A 167 6.51 -17.91 18.09
N PRO A 168 5.20 -18.22 18.09
CA PRO A 168 4.14 -17.22 18.21
C PRO A 168 4.08 -16.54 19.60
N THR A 169 4.76 -17.10 20.61
CA THR A 169 4.82 -16.52 21.95
C THR A 169 5.87 -15.41 22.08
N LYS A 170 6.73 -15.24 21.06
CA LYS A 170 7.83 -14.28 21.07
C LYS A 170 7.44 -12.96 20.41
N SER A 171 7.85 -11.87 21.02
CA SER A 171 7.75 -10.52 20.44
C SER A 171 8.96 -10.20 19.55
N ALA A 172 8.84 -9.16 18.73
CA ALA A 172 9.93 -8.66 17.91
C ALA A 172 10.98 -7.95 18.79
N ILE A 173 12.01 -8.69 19.21
CA ILE A 173 13.17 -8.16 19.94
C ILE A 173 14.34 -8.06 18.97
N LEU A 174 14.83 -6.83 18.78
CA LEU A 174 15.97 -6.55 17.92
C LEU A 174 17.24 -7.15 18.51
N GLN A 175 17.97 -7.94 17.73
CA GLN A 175 19.22 -8.55 18.14
C GLN A 175 20.37 -7.52 18.08
N ASP A 176 21.30 -7.64 19.02
CA ASP A 176 22.48 -6.80 19.08
C ASP A 176 23.58 -7.33 18.12
N SER A 177 23.85 -6.55 17.07
CA SER A 177 24.87 -6.92 16.09
C SER A 177 26.31 -6.75 16.57
N THR A 178 26.55 -6.12 17.73
CA THR A 178 27.92 -6.00 18.30
C THR A 178 28.49 -7.36 18.69
N MET A 179 27.62 -8.28 19.10
CA MET A 179 27.99 -9.68 19.41
C MET A 179 27.93 -10.60 18.18
N GLY A 180 27.37 -10.10 17.09
CA GLY A 180 27.05 -10.86 15.87
C GLY A 180 25.61 -11.34 15.84
N LEU A 181 24.96 -11.11 14.70
CA LEU A 181 23.57 -11.53 14.47
C LEU A 181 23.51 -13.07 14.36
N PRO A 182 22.53 -13.72 14.99
CA PRO A 182 22.39 -15.17 14.96
C PRO A 182 21.86 -15.68 13.60
N SER A 183 22.23 -16.91 13.23
CA SER A 183 21.69 -17.63 12.06
C SER A 183 20.39 -18.39 12.35
N SER A 184 19.96 -18.43 13.61
CA SER A 184 18.65 -18.96 14.04
C SER A 184 18.10 -18.12 15.17
N LEU A 185 16.77 -17.90 15.19
CA LEU A 185 16.15 -17.09 16.24
C LEU A 185 14.69 -17.53 16.46
N ASN A 186 14.29 -17.64 17.73
CA ASN A 186 12.94 -18.06 18.13
C ASN A 186 12.49 -19.38 17.46
N GLY A 187 13.45 -20.31 17.29
CA GLY A 187 13.24 -21.62 16.65
C GLY A 187 13.23 -21.60 15.12
N ALA A 188 13.28 -20.42 14.50
CA ALA A 188 13.31 -20.27 13.05
C ALA A 188 14.75 -20.35 12.50
N THR A 189 14.87 -20.93 11.30
CA THR A 189 16.06 -20.85 10.43
C THR A 189 15.61 -20.54 9.01
N VAL A 190 16.48 -19.88 8.24
CA VAL A 190 16.19 -19.52 6.85
C VAL A 190 17.34 -19.97 5.95
N SER A 191 16.99 -20.59 4.82
CA SER A 191 17.95 -20.95 3.77
C SER A 191 17.57 -20.24 2.48
N VAL A 192 18.57 -19.72 1.78
CA VAL A 192 18.43 -19.12 0.44
C VAL A 192 19.36 -19.85 -0.51
N THR A 193 18.79 -20.41 -1.58
CA THR A 193 19.55 -21.09 -2.63
C THR A 193 19.45 -20.30 -3.94
N SER A 194 20.59 -19.90 -4.48
CA SER A 194 20.71 -19.20 -5.76
C SER A 194 21.94 -19.72 -6.52
N GLY A 195 21.83 -19.94 -7.82
CA GLY A 195 22.93 -20.41 -8.66
C GLY A 195 23.59 -21.72 -8.16
N GLY A 196 22.85 -22.59 -7.50
CA GLY A 196 23.36 -23.82 -6.89
C GLY A 196 24.07 -23.64 -5.54
N THR A 197 24.20 -22.41 -5.04
CA THR A 197 24.80 -22.09 -3.73
C THR A 197 23.70 -21.82 -2.71
N THR A 198 23.79 -22.45 -1.54
CA THR A 198 22.90 -22.20 -0.40
C THR A 198 23.63 -21.37 0.64
N VAL A 199 22.99 -20.26 1.07
CA VAL A 199 23.45 -19.35 2.11
C VAL A 199 22.42 -19.29 3.24
N THR A 200 22.90 -18.89 4.43
CA THR A 200 22.05 -18.75 5.62
C THR A 200 22.01 -17.29 6.05
N PRO A 201 20.90 -16.56 5.82
CA PRO A 201 20.70 -15.20 6.32
C PRO A 201 20.75 -15.14 7.84
N VAL A 202 21.17 -13.98 8.39
CA VAL A 202 21.23 -13.75 9.82
C VAL A 202 20.08 -12.84 10.27
N PHE A 203 19.63 -13.00 11.52
CA PHE A 203 18.40 -12.42 12.03
C PHE A 203 18.62 -11.14 12.83
N TYR A 204 17.85 -10.10 12.52
CA TYR A 204 17.60 -8.99 13.42
C TYR A 204 16.45 -9.25 14.38
N TYR A 205 15.35 -9.83 13.91
CA TYR A 205 14.28 -10.35 14.76
C TYR A 205 13.48 -11.45 14.04
N ALA A 206 12.73 -12.22 14.84
CA ALA A 206 11.83 -13.26 14.34
C ALA A 206 10.55 -13.28 15.17
N ILE A 207 9.41 -13.16 14.49
CA ILE A 207 8.07 -13.41 15.03
C ILE A 207 7.29 -14.32 14.08
N SER A 208 6.15 -14.83 14.51
CA SER A 208 5.38 -15.80 13.73
C SER A 208 4.86 -15.31 12.38
N THR A 209 4.81 -13.98 12.16
CA THR A 209 4.29 -13.35 10.94
C THR A 209 5.36 -12.62 10.12
N GLN A 210 6.55 -12.39 10.69
CA GLN A 210 7.62 -11.65 10.03
C GLN A 210 9.00 -12.00 10.58
N LEU A 211 9.96 -12.14 9.67
CA LEU A 211 11.38 -12.23 9.97
C LEU A 211 12.11 -11.04 9.36
N ALA A 212 13.05 -10.42 10.09
CA ALA A 212 13.96 -9.42 9.55
C ALA A 212 15.37 -9.99 9.50
N LEU A 213 15.96 -9.99 8.32
CA LEU A 213 17.15 -10.76 7.99
C LEU A 213 18.13 -9.93 7.17
N VAL A 214 19.42 -10.26 7.24
CA VAL A 214 20.45 -9.76 6.31
C VAL A 214 20.78 -10.87 5.33
N LEU A 215 20.67 -10.58 4.03
CA LEU A 215 21.08 -11.50 2.95
C LEU A 215 22.62 -11.46 2.85
N PRO A 216 23.31 -12.61 2.93
CA PRO A 216 24.77 -12.61 2.82
C PRO A 216 25.26 -11.98 1.51
N SER A 217 26.33 -11.19 1.59
CA SER A 217 26.94 -10.49 0.44
C SER A 217 27.47 -11.41 -0.64
N ASN A 218 27.75 -12.67 -0.32
CA ASN A 218 28.22 -13.69 -1.26
C ASN A 218 27.08 -14.48 -1.93
N THR A 219 25.81 -14.10 -1.74
CA THR A 219 24.68 -14.77 -2.39
C THR A 219 24.75 -14.55 -3.90
N PRO A 220 24.74 -15.59 -4.75
CA PRO A 220 24.78 -15.40 -6.20
C PRO A 220 23.58 -14.63 -6.72
N VAL A 221 23.80 -13.69 -7.65
CA VAL A 221 22.76 -12.93 -8.34
C VAL A 221 21.95 -13.84 -9.26
N GLY A 222 20.64 -13.64 -9.33
CA GLY A 222 19.70 -14.41 -10.14
C GLY A 222 18.47 -14.85 -9.37
N THR A 223 17.72 -15.77 -9.94
CA THR A 223 16.55 -16.34 -9.26
C THR A 223 16.98 -17.19 -8.08
N ALA A 224 16.42 -16.88 -6.91
CA ALA A 224 16.69 -17.59 -5.66
C ALA A 224 15.41 -18.22 -5.11
N GLN A 225 15.60 -19.27 -4.32
CA GLN A 225 14.56 -19.96 -3.55
C GLN A 225 14.83 -19.79 -2.07
N LEU A 226 13.85 -19.26 -1.33
CA LEU A 226 13.92 -19.11 0.12
C LEU A 226 13.02 -20.14 0.78
N THR A 227 13.53 -20.79 1.82
CA THR A 227 12.73 -21.65 2.72
C THR A 227 12.91 -21.20 4.16
N VAL A 228 11.85 -21.31 4.95
CA VAL A 228 11.85 -21.09 6.39
C VAL A 228 11.60 -22.43 7.07
N SER A 229 12.41 -22.77 8.05
CA SER A 229 12.18 -23.97 8.89
C SER A 229 11.88 -23.52 10.32
N TYR A 230 10.78 -24.03 10.87
CA TYR A 230 10.36 -23.83 12.25
C TYR A 230 9.63 -25.08 12.75
N ASN A 231 9.87 -25.49 13.99
CA ASN A 231 9.22 -26.63 14.65
C ASN A 231 9.29 -27.93 13.81
N ASN A 232 10.47 -28.25 13.27
CA ASN A 232 10.75 -29.40 12.40
C ASN A 232 9.93 -29.45 11.09
N GLN A 233 9.35 -28.32 10.69
CA GLN A 233 8.65 -28.17 9.41
C GLN A 233 9.35 -27.12 8.57
N THR A 234 9.33 -27.31 7.24
CA THR A 234 9.94 -26.38 6.28
C THR A 234 8.87 -25.92 5.31
N SER A 235 8.86 -24.61 5.03
CA SER A 235 7.95 -23.99 4.06
C SER A 235 8.16 -24.55 2.65
N ALA A 236 7.15 -24.41 1.79
CA ALA A 236 7.39 -24.46 0.36
C ALA A 236 8.45 -23.40 -0.03
N PRO A 237 9.27 -23.66 -1.08
CA PRO A 237 10.23 -22.68 -1.58
C PRO A 237 9.51 -21.45 -2.13
N PHE A 238 9.92 -20.25 -1.68
CA PHE A 238 9.44 -18.97 -2.19
C PHE A 238 10.48 -18.38 -3.15
N SER A 239 10.06 -18.09 -4.40
CA SER A 239 10.94 -17.57 -5.44
C SER A 239 11.04 -16.05 -5.39
N PHE A 240 12.26 -15.50 -5.47
CA PHE A 240 12.53 -14.07 -5.57
C PHE A 240 13.81 -13.81 -6.39
N GLN A 241 14.10 -12.54 -6.70
CA GLN A 241 15.30 -12.17 -7.44
C GLN A 241 16.37 -11.61 -6.51
N VAL A 242 17.56 -12.20 -6.53
CA VAL A 242 18.77 -11.59 -5.96
C VAL A 242 19.40 -10.71 -7.02
N VAL A 243 19.70 -9.46 -6.68
CA VAL A 243 20.24 -8.44 -7.58
C VAL A 243 21.48 -7.79 -6.98
N THR A 244 22.25 -7.07 -7.82
CA THR A 244 23.43 -6.34 -7.35
C THR A 244 23.07 -5.09 -6.56
N SER A 245 21.93 -4.45 -6.89
CA SER A 245 21.47 -3.23 -6.22
C SER A 245 19.96 -3.08 -6.38
N ALA A 246 19.24 -2.86 -5.28
CA ALA A 246 17.82 -2.50 -5.21
C ALA A 246 17.57 -1.69 -3.93
N PRO A 247 18.08 -0.44 -3.85
CA PRO A 247 18.03 0.34 -2.63
C PRO A 247 16.63 0.82 -2.30
N GLY A 248 16.31 0.82 -1.02
CA GLY A 248 15.12 1.42 -0.45
C GLY A 248 15.48 2.43 0.65
N PHE A 249 14.81 3.59 0.64
CA PHE A 249 14.96 4.61 1.67
C PHE A 249 14.00 4.39 2.83
N ALA A 250 14.45 4.69 4.04
CA ALA A 250 13.64 4.64 5.24
C ALA A 250 12.59 5.75 5.23
N THR A 251 11.37 5.41 5.65
CA THR A 251 10.29 6.37 5.87
C THR A 251 10.03 6.57 7.35
N TYR A 252 9.49 7.72 7.72
CA TYR A 252 9.24 8.08 9.11
C TYR A 252 8.30 7.09 9.83
N TYR A 253 7.31 6.58 9.09
CA TYR A 253 6.33 5.62 9.61
C TYR A 253 6.64 4.15 9.23
N GLY A 254 7.79 3.88 8.58
CA GLY A 254 8.15 2.53 8.17
C GLY A 254 7.22 1.91 7.12
N SER A 255 6.60 2.73 6.27
CA SER A 255 5.60 2.31 5.28
C SER A 255 6.16 2.06 3.87
N GLY A 256 7.43 2.38 3.63
CA GLY A 256 8.06 2.35 2.30
C GLY A 256 7.65 3.51 1.38
N SER A 257 6.71 4.36 1.79
CA SER A 257 6.23 5.53 1.05
C SER A 257 5.88 6.67 1.99
N GLY A 258 5.66 7.88 1.46
CA GLY A 258 5.33 9.07 2.24
C GLY A 258 6.55 9.74 2.85
N LEU A 259 6.41 10.33 4.04
CA LEU A 259 7.46 11.13 4.68
C LEU A 259 8.73 10.32 4.93
N GLY A 260 9.82 10.71 4.28
CA GLY A 260 11.14 10.12 4.43
C GLY A 260 11.77 10.44 5.79
N ALA A 261 12.52 9.48 6.33
CA ALA A 261 13.29 9.66 7.55
C ALA A 261 14.62 10.41 7.25
N ALA A 262 14.52 11.66 6.78
CA ALA A 262 15.67 12.53 6.53
C ALA A 262 16.13 13.18 7.83
N LEU A 263 17.43 13.11 8.13
CA LEU A 263 17.99 13.59 9.38
C LEU A 263 18.98 14.74 9.15
N ASN A 264 19.05 15.64 10.12
CA ASN A 264 20.08 16.65 10.18
C ASN A 264 21.45 15.98 10.46
N PRO A 265 22.50 16.23 9.65
CA PRO A 265 23.79 15.54 9.80
C PRO A 265 24.54 15.88 11.07
N THR A 266 24.20 16.99 11.75
CA THR A 266 24.93 17.47 12.94
C THR A 266 24.38 16.87 14.24
N ASN A 267 23.05 16.77 14.36
CA ASN A 267 22.39 16.33 15.61
C ASN A 267 21.51 15.10 15.43
N PHE A 268 21.39 14.57 14.20
CA PHE A 268 20.57 13.40 13.84
C PHE A 268 19.09 13.52 14.21
N VAL A 269 18.59 14.75 14.38
CA VAL A 269 17.17 15.00 14.58
C VAL A 269 16.44 14.88 13.23
N PRO A 270 15.35 14.09 13.13
CA PRO A 270 14.58 13.99 11.92
C PRO A 270 13.94 15.34 11.54
N TYR A 271 13.99 15.66 10.26
CA TYR A 271 13.18 16.73 9.71
C TYR A 271 11.69 16.36 9.69
N SER A 272 10.85 17.33 9.84
CA SER A 272 9.39 17.14 9.96
C SER A 272 8.65 18.31 9.31
N TYR A 273 7.34 18.22 9.25
CA TYR A 273 6.49 19.31 8.74
C TYR A 273 6.64 20.63 9.52
N ALA A 274 7.01 20.56 10.83
CA ALA A 274 7.28 21.78 11.62
C ALA A 274 8.71 22.29 11.48
N ASN A 275 9.64 21.42 11.07
CA ASN A 275 11.05 21.75 10.91
C ASN A 275 11.53 21.19 9.57
N SER A 276 11.24 21.91 8.50
CA SER A 276 11.59 21.52 7.14
C SER A 276 13.08 21.69 6.84
N ILE A 277 13.54 21.05 5.78
CA ILE A 277 14.93 21.05 5.33
C ILE A 277 15.19 22.38 4.58
N PRO A 278 16.13 23.20 5.01
CA PRO A 278 16.50 24.40 4.24
C PRO A 278 17.11 24.02 2.88
N PRO A 279 16.71 24.66 1.77
CA PRO A 279 17.40 24.50 0.49
C PRO A 279 18.91 24.74 0.62
N GLY A 280 19.74 23.93 -0.05
CA GLY A 280 21.19 23.97 0.05
C GLY A 280 21.78 23.17 1.21
N SER A 281 20.96 22.62 2.12
CA SER A 281 21.42 21.83 3.27
C SER A 281 21.71 20.39 2.87
N THR A 282 22.69 19.78 3.54
CA THR A 282 22.91 18.32 3.46
C THR A 282 22.01 17.60 4.44
N VAL A 283 21.48 16.45 4.04
CA VAL A 283 20.69 15.55 4.89
C VAL A 283 21.29 14.15 4.87
N VAL A 284 21.00 13.39 5.92
CA VAL A 284 21.32 11.97 6.02
C VAL A 284 20.05 11.18 5.80
N LEU A 285 20.10 10.24 4.85
CA LEU A 285 19.08 9.23 4.62
C LEU A 285 19.63 7.87 5.02
N TYR A 286 18.83 7.05 5.63
CA TYR A 286 19.13 5.64 5.85
C TYR A 286 18.28 4.75 4.96
N GLY A 287 18.78 3.56 4.68
CA GLY A 287 18.11 2.59 3.85
C GLY A 287 18.84 1.26 3.83
N SER A 288 18.52 0.44 2.86
CA SER A 288 19.19 -0.83 2.60
C SER A 288 19.08 -1.21 1.13
N GLY A 289 20.04 -1.99 0.63
CA GLY A 289 19.99 -2.54 -0.71
C GLY A 289 20.89 -1.83 -1.72
N LEU A 290 21.86 -0.99 -1.29
CA LEU A 290 22.85 -0.45 -2.21
C LEU A 290 23.67 -1.55 -2.87
N GLY A 291 23.87 -2.69 -2.21
CA GLY A 291 24.64 -3.83 -2.71
C GLY A 291 25.56 -4.42 -1.66
N ALA A 292 26.39 -5.38 -2.10
CA ALA A 292 27.25 -6.15 -1.24
C ALA A 292 28.34 -5.29 -0.55
N ASP A 293 28.50 -5.54 0.73
CA ASP A 293 29.66 -5.16 1.53
C ASP A 293 30.01 -6.35 2.44
N ALA A 294 30.99 -7.14 2.04
CA ALA A 294 31.35 -8.38 2.73
C ALA A 294 31.85 -8.18 4.18
N ALA A 295 32.18 -6.96 4.56
CA ALA A 295 32.67 -6.70 5.91
C ALA A 295 31.58 -6.62 6.97
N THR A 296 30.28 -6.54 6.59
CA THR A 296 29.17 -6.18 7.49
C THR A 296 28.02 -7.16 7.55
N ASP A 297 28.14 -8.37 6.99
CA ASP A 297 27.00 -9.31 6.85
C ASP A 297 26.32 -9.70 8.17
N ASN A 298 27.07 -9.85 9.26
CA ASN A 298 26.49 -10.31 10.52
C ASN A 298 26.92 -9.53 11.77
N LYS A 299 27.86 -8.59 11.65
CA LYS A 299 28.42 -7.95 12.83
C LYS A 299 28.60 -6.45 12.64
N TYR A 300 28.37 -5.69 13.71
CA TYR A 300 28.75 -4.27 13.79
C TYR A 300 30.23 -4.09 13.43
N VAL A 301 30.51 -3.13 12.58
CA VAL A 301 31.85 -2.79 12.13
C VAL A 301 32.14 -1.32 12.44
N GLY A 302 33.31 -1.02 13.00
CA GLY A 302 33.71 0.36 13.34
C GLY A 302 34.12 1.21 12.12
N ALA A 303 33.74 0.81 10.90
CA ALA A 303 34.08 1.49 9.65
C ALA A 303 32.87 1.57 8.71
N ILE A 304 32.92 2.51 7.77
CA ILE A 304 31.94 2.68 6.69
C ILE A 304 32.65 2.48 5.35
N PHE A 305 31.93 1.93 4.37
CA PHE A 305 32.47 1.60 3.05
C PHE A 305 31.59 2.20 1.96
N ASN A 306 32.19 2.80 0.94
CA ASN A 306 31.47 3.32 -0.22
C ASN A 306 30.89 2.18 -1.05
N ILE A 307 29.61 2.34 -1.44
CA ILE A 307 28.90 1.45 -2.36
C ILE A 307 28.20 2.35 -3.39
N ASN A 308 28.87 2.63 -4.51
CA ASN A 308 28.49 3.66 -5.48
C ASN A 308 27.49 3.15 -6.53
N ASN A 309 26.35 2.66 -6.10
CA ASN A 309 25.31 2.10 -6.97
C ASN A 309 24.11 3.02 -7.24
N LEU A 310 24.04 4.20 -6.63
CA LEU A 310 23.13 5.27 -7.04
C LEU A 310 23.86 6.20 -8.01
N ALA A 311 23.27 6.38 -9.21
CA ALA A 311 23.75 7.35 -10.19
C ALA A 311 23.24 8.76 -9.89
N HIS A 312 21.96 8.86 -9.48
CA HIS A 312 21.28 10.12 -9.21
C HIS A 312 20.40 10.03 -7.97
N ILE A 313 20.17 11.18 -7.33
CA ILE A 313 19.05 11.40 -6.41
C ILE A 313 18.32 12.64 -6.89
N TYR A 314 17.02 12.49 -7.18
CA TYR A 314 16.17 13.61 -7.57
C TYR A 314 15.34 14.10 -6.38
N VAL A 315 15.35 15.40 -6.15
CA VAL A 315 14.57 16.09 -5.13
C VAL A 315 13.66 17.10 -5.83
N GLY A 316 12.35 16.84 -5.85
CA GLY A 316 11.41 17.65 -6.64
C GLY A 316 11.79 17.70 -8.13
N GLY A 317 12.31 16.60 -8.68
CA GLY A 317 12.77 16.50 -10.07
C GLY A 317 14.15 17.14 -10.35
N VAL A 318 14.78 17.77 -9.36
CA VAL A 318 16.11 18.39 -9.51
C VAL A 318 17.17 17.40 -9.03
N ASP A 319 18.21 17.18 -9.83
CA ASP A 319 19.34 16.30 -9.49
C ASP A 319 20.13 16.85 -8.30
N ALA A 320 20.30 16.05 -7.28
CA ALA A 320 20.89 16.42 -5.98
C ALA A 320 22.26 15.79 -5.81
N PRO A 321 23.31 16.55 -5.44
CA PRO A 321 24.66 16.02 -5.23
C PRO A 321 24.71 14.99 -4.10
N ILE A 322 25.19 13.79 -4.41
CA ILE A 322 25.43 12.72 -3.45
C ILE A 322 26.81 12.94 -2.83
N GLN A 323 26.88 13.18 -1.53
CA GLN A 323 28.13 13.40 -0.80
C GLN A 323 28.73 12.09 -0.28
N TYR A 324 27.87 11.13 0.04
CA TYR A 324 28.23 9.79 0.47
C TYR A 324 27.10 8.82 0.12
N GLN A 325 27.46 7.62 -0.28
CA GLN A 325 26.58 6.47 -0.34
C GLN A 325 27.36 5.20 -0.02
N GLY A 326 26.86 4.40 0.90
CA GLY A 326 27.57 3.20 1.31
C GLY A 326 27.00 2.52 2.53
N SER A 327 27.79 1.60 3.10
CA SER A 327 27.43 0.93 4.33
C SER A 327 27.49 1.88 5.53
N PHE A 328 26.73 1.53 6.55
CA PHE A 328 26.81 2.18 7.86
C PHE A 328 27.00 1.10 8.92
N TYR A 329 27.71 1.34 9.92
CA TYR A 329 28.22 0.45 10.98
C TYR A 329 27.44 -0.85 11.26
N TYR A 330 26.15 -0.93 10.95
CA TYR A 330 25.26 -2.06 11.23
C TYR A 330 25.02 -2.91 9.98
N PRO A 331 25.01 -4.24 10.09
CA PRO A 331 24.77 -5.13 8.96
C PRO A 331 23.51 -4.78 8.16
N GLY A 332 23.65 -4.70 6.85
CA GLY A 332 22.56 -4.41 5.93
C GLY A 332 22.04 -2.97 5.96
N LEU A 333 22.55 -2.09 6.84
CA LEU A 333 22.15 -0.69 6.88
C LEU A 333 23.05 0.15 5.96
N ASN A 334 22.43 0.92 5.09
CA ASN A 334 23.10 1.88 4.23
C ASN A 334 22.84 3.32 4.68
N GLN A 335 23.82 4.19 4.49
CA GLN A 335 23.72 5.63 4.68
C GLN A 335 23.96 6.36 3.37
N ILE A 336 23.15 7.36 3.11
CA ILE A 336 23.28 8.25 1.96
C ILE A 336 23.25 9.69 2.46
N ASN A 337 24.28 10.47 2.14
CA ASN A 337 24.30 11.90 2.42
C ASN A 337 24.07 12.65 1.11
N VAL A 338 23.04 13.46 1.06
CA VAL A 338 22.65 14.22 -0.13
C VAL A 338 22.47 15.69 0.19
N THR A 339 22.95 16.56 -0.69
CA THR A 339 22.71 18.00 -0.57
C THR A 339 21.44 18.38 -1.32
N ILE A 340 20.47 18.95 -0.62
CA ILE A 340 19.24 19.43 -1.23
C ILE A 340 19.59 20.60 -2.16
N PRO A 341 19.26 20.54 -3.47
CA PRO A 341 19.57 21.64 -4.37
C PRO A 341 18.90 22.95 -3.92
N ALA A 342 19.59 24.08 -4.06
CA ALA A 342 19.02 25.39 -3.74
C ALA A 342 17.81 25.74 -4.64
N SER A 343 17.74 25.12 -5.83
CA SER A 343 16.64 25.25 -6.79
C SER A 343 15.53 24.21 -6.61
N ALA A 344 15.63 23.31 -5.61
CA ALA A 344 14.57 22.34 -5.33
C ALA A 344 13.28 23.09 -4.95
N PRO A 345 12.11 22.60 -5.40
CA PRO A 345 10.84 23.20 -5.00
C PRO A 345 10.66 23.11 -3.50
N THR A 346 10.01 24.13 -2.93
CA THR A 346 9.64 24.10 -1.49
C THR A 346 8.24 23.53 -1.33
N GLY A 347 8.00 22.83 -0.20
CA GLY A 347 6.72 22.20 0.10
C GLY A 347 6.81 21.22 1.25
N CYS A 348 5.68 20.68 1.66
CA CYS A 348 5.63 19.70 2.75
C CYS A 348 5.91 18.26 2.28
N ASN A 349 5.62 17.96 1.03
CA ASN A 349 5.71 16.62 0.45
C ASN A 349 6.49 16.65 -0.88
N VAL A 350 7.70 17.24 -0.87
CA VAL A 350 8.57 17.27 -2.05
C VAL A 350 9.11 15.87 -2.31
N PRO A 351 8.87 15.28 -3.51
CA PRO A 351 9.33 13.93 -3.82
C PRO A 351 10.85 13.81 -3.80
N LEU A 352 11.35 12.71 -3.25
CA LEU A 352 12.74 12.31 -3.29
C LEU A 352 12.83 10.85 -3.76
N VAL A 353 13.67 10.60 -4.75
CA VAL A 353 13.90 9.27 -5.32
C VAL A 353 15.36 9.13 -5.74
N GLY A 354 15.97 7.98 -5.41
CA GLY A 354 17.26 7.58 -5.96
C GLY A 354 17.07 6.80 -7.26
N VAL A 355 18.03 6.91 -8.16
CA VAL A 355 18.10 6.11 -9.39
C VAL A 355 19.43 5.39 -9.42
N THR A 356 19.39 4.07 -9.55
CA THR A 356 20.59 3.23 -9.59
C THR A 356 21.36 3.43 -10.90
N THR A 357 22.62 2.98 -10.93
CA THR A 357 23.43 2.93 -12.15
C THR A 357 22.80 2.08 -13.28
N ALA A 358 21.86 1.20 -12.94
CA ALA A 358 21.06 0.43 -13.89
C ALA A 358 19.78 1.17 -14.34
N GLY A 359 19.55 2.41 -13.92
CA GLY A 359 18.37 3.21 -14.27
C GLY A 359 17.09 2.85 -13.50
N LEU A 360 17.17 2.00 -12.48
CA LEU A 360 16.01 1.60 -11.67
C LEU A 360 15.83 2.54 -10.47
N PRO A 361 14.60 2.98 -10.19
CA PRO A 361 14.35 3.86 -9.06
C PRO A 361 14.35 3.09 -7.72
N THR A 362 14.62 3.82 -6.63
CA THR A 362 14.28 3.41 -5.26
C THR A 362 12.76 3.50 -5.04
N ASN A 363 12.30 3.24 -3.81
CA ASN A 363 10.97 3.74 -3.42
C ASN A 363 10.94 5.27 -3.48
N PHE A 364 9.77 5.82 -3.79
CA PHE A 364 9.52 7.27 -3.78
C PHE A 364 9.10 7.68 -2.36
N ILE A 365 9.88 8.56 -1.77
CA ILE A 365 9.58 9.17 -0.48
C ILE A 365 9.33 10.66 -0.65
N THR A 366 8.84 11.34 0.36
CA THR A 366 8.68 12.80 0.36
C THR A 366 9.50 13.42 1.48
N VAL A 367 9.96 14.65 1.27
CA VAL A 367 10.67 15.41 2.31
C VAL A 367 10.11 16.83 2.39
N PRO A 368 9.98 17.41 3.59
CA PRO A 368 9.56 18.79 3.75
C PRO A 368 10.74 19.72 3.45
N ILE A 369 10.60 20.61 2.46
CA ILE A 369 11.64 21.56 2.08
C ILE A 369 11.12 23.00 2.31
N GLY A 370 11.91 23.80 3.03
CA GLY A 370 11.58 25.19 3.36
C GLY A 370 12.41 25.70 4.52
N THR A 371 11.98 26.79 5.13
CA THR A 371 12.58 27.39 6.34
C THR A 371 11.54 27.43 7.46
N GLY A 372 11.76 26.64 8.51
CA GLY A 372 10.78 26.47 9.58
C GLY A 372 9.66 25.50 9.21
N PRO A 373 8.39 25.73 9.62
CA PRO A 373 7.26 24.92 9.19
C PRO A 373 7.07 24.99 7.67
N CYS A 374 6.88 23.83 7.02
CA CYS A 374 6.64 23.78 5.60
C CYS A 374 5.25 24.35 5.22
N SER A 375 5.06 24.66 3.95
CA SER A 375 3.78 25.11 3.39
C SER A 375 3.64 24.67 1.93
N ASP A 376 2.49 24.09 1.60
CA ASP A 376 2.07 23.79 0.23
C ASP A 376 0.94 24.78 -0.16
N ALA A 377 1.34 25.91 -0.72
CA ALA A 377 0.42 26.98 -1.09
C ALA A 377 -0.65 26.54 -2.10
N ALA A 378 -0.30 25.62 -3.00
CA ALA A 378 -1.21 25.04 -3.99
C ALA A 378 -2.38 24.26 -3.37
N PHE A 379 -2.17 23.70 -2.20
CA PHE A 379 -3.19 22.94 -1.46
C PHE A 379 -3.76 23.73 -0.28
N GLY A 380 -3.25 24.91 0.01
CA GLY A 380 -3.67 25.71 1.14
C GLY A 380 -3.39 25.04 2.49
N ILE A 381 -2.39 24.14 2.56
CA ILE A 381 -2.03 23.35 3.74
C ILE A 381 -0.70 23.84 4.29
N THR A 382 -0.65 23.99 5.62
CA THR A 382 0.57 24.27 6.36
C THR A 382 1.09 23.00 7.09
N GLY A 383 2.39 22.97 7.37
CA GLY A 383 3.00 21.87 8.11
C GLY A 383 2.41 21.66 9.50
N ASN A 384 1.99 22.73 10.18
CA ASN A 384 1.30 22.63 11.47
C ASN A 384 -0.07 21.94 11.36
N GLN A 385 -0.81 22.22 10.28
CA GLN A 385 -2.06 21.49 10.01
C GLN A 385 -1.79 20.02 9.74
N LEU A 386 -0.78 19.69 8.93
CA LEU A 386 -0.40 18.29 8.65
C LEU A 386 0.01 17.54 9.92
N LEU A 387 0.77 18.17 10.83
CA LEU A 387 1.12 17.58 12.13
C LEU A 387 -0.10 17.34 12.99
N THR A 388 -1.01 18.31 13.06
CA THR A 388 -2.27 18.15 13.81
C THR A 388 -3.09 16.99 13.26
N LEU A 389 -3.23 16.90 11.93
CA LEU A 389 -3.96 15.82 11.26
C LEU A 389 -3.30 14.45 11.48
N SER A 390 -1.96 14.38 11.40
CA SER A 390 -1.21 13.13 11.58
C SER A 390 -1.27 12.58 13.01
N SER A 391 -1.54 13.44 14.01
CA SER A 391 -1.71 13.05 15.41
C SER A 391 -3.13 12.60 15.75
N GLN A 392 -4.11 12.84 14.88
CA GLN A 392 -5.50 12.47 15.11
C GLN A 392 -5.77 11.00 14.76
N THR A 393 -6.50 10.30 15.61
CA THR A 393 -6.95 8.93 15.34
C THR A 393 -8.14 8.86 14.39
N ASN A 394 -8.79 10.01 14.15
CA ASN A 394 -9.96 10.12 13.29
C ASN A 394 -9.94 11.51 12.59
N VAL A 395 -9.62 11.54 11.31
CA VAL A 395 -9.61 12.73 10.49
C VAL A 395 -10.85 12.76 9.60
N LYS A 396 -11.64 13.84 9.70
CA LYS A 396 -12.85 14.04 8.91
C LYS A 396 -12.58 15.09 7.84
N THR A 397 -12.74 14.75 6.57
CA THR A 397 -12.49 15.66 5.45
C THR A 397 -13.73 15.87 4.61
N GLY A 398 -13.80 17.02 3.97
CA GLY A 398 -14.78 17.35 2.92
C GLY A 398 -14.07 17.80 1.65
N LEU A 399 -14.52 17.33 0.50
CA LEU A 399 -14.09 17.80 -0.82
C LEU A 399 -15.33 18.14 -1.63
N VAL A 400 -15.36 19.31 -2.28
CA VAL A 400 -16.33 19.61 -3.33
C VAL A 400 -15.59 19.99 -4.60
N ALA A 401 -16.03 19.49 -5.74
CA ALA A 401 -15.34 19.68 -7.00
C ALA A 401 -16.29 19.73 -8.21
N VAL A 402 -15.87 20.47 -9.24
CA VAL A 402 -16.46 20.46 -10.58
C VAL A 402 -15.46 19.84 -11.54
N TYR A 403 -15.92 18.94 -12.37
CA TYR A 403 -15.11 18.21 -13.35
C TYR A 403 -15.61 18.46 -14.77
N HIS A 404 -14.70 18.85 -15.65
CA HIS A 404 -14.84 18.82 -17.09
C HIS A 404 -13.88 17.78 -17.66
N SER A 405 -14.39 16.61 -18.00
CA SER A 405 -13.56 15.45 -18.38
C SER A 405 -13.77 15.07 -19.84
N THR A 406 -12.66 14.94 -20.57
CA THR A 406 -12.64 14.42 -21.94
C THR A 406 -11.92 13.07 -21.94
N SER A 407 -12.57 12.02 -22.38
CA SER A 407 -12.04 10.65 -22.43
C SER A 407 -12.27 10.01 -23.80
N PRO A 408 -11.52 8.96 -24.18
CA PRO A 408 -11.84 8.16 -25.35
C PRO A 408 -13.26 7.61 -25.26
N ALA A 409 -13.97 7.63 -26.39
CA ALA A 409 -15.29 7.03 -26.46
C ALA A 409 -15.22 5.52 -26.15
N SER A 410 -16.21 5.00 -25.41
CA SER A 410 -16.29 3.58 -25.06
C SER A 410 -16.50 2.66 -26.27
N SER A 411 -16.99 3.20 -27.38
CA SER A 411 -17.17 2.49 -28.63
C SER A 411 -16.88 3.42 -29.82
N GLY A 412 -16.03 2.96 -30.75
CA GLY A 412 -15.68 3.70 -31.97
C GLY A 412 -14.50 4.67 -31.79
N SER A 413 -14.27 5.52 -32.83
CA SER A 413 -13.29 6.57 -32.82
C SER A 413 -13.93 7.88 -32.32
N GLY A 414 -13.30 8.58 -31.40
CA GLY A 414 -13.75 9.86 -30.87
C GLY A 414 -13.54 10.02 -29.39
N THR A 415 -14.01 11.15 -28.87
CA THR A 415 -13.94 11.48 -27.43
C THR A 415 -15.34 11.76 -26.88
N THR A 416 -15.54 11.47 -25.62
CA THR A 416 -16.74 11.81 -24.86
C THR A 416 -16.36 12.87 -23.83
N VAL A 417 -17.14 13.94 -23.77
CA VAL A 417 -17.07 14.94 -22.70
C VAL A 417 -18.07 14.56 -21.62
N ASN A 418 -17.60 14.54 -20.39
CA ASN A 418 -18.40 14.22 -19.22
C ASN A 418 -18.22 15.32 -18.16
N ASP A 419 -19.27 16.12 -17.95
CA ASP A 419 -19.32 17.20 -16.97
C ASP A 419 -20.06 16.72 -15.73
N PHE A 420 -19.43 16.80 -14.56
CA PHE A 420 -20.09 16.41 -13.31
C PHE A 420 -19.59 17.22 -12.12
N ALA A 421 -20.41 17.28 -11.09
CA ALA A 421 -20.03 17.83 -9.79
C ALA A 421 -20.00 16.72 -8.75
N LEU A 422 -19.01 16.76 -7.89
CA LEU A 422 -18.78 15.77 -6.84
C LEU A 422 -18.66 16.47 -5.48
N ALA A 423 -19.22 15.86 -4.45
CA ALA A 423 -18.89 16.15 -3.07
C ALA A 423 -18.58 14.85 -2.33
N SER A 424 -17.51 14.85 -1.55
CA SER A 424 -17.06 13.70 -0.77
C SER A 424 -16.77 14.11 0.65
N PHE A 425 -17.50 13.53 1.60
CA PHE A 425 -17.29 13.76 3.04
C PHE A 425 -16.96 12.42 3.70
N GLN A 426 -15.73 12.29 4.18
CA GLN A 426 -15.19 11.02 4.66
C GLN A 426 -14.51 11.18 6.03
N SER A 427 -14.66 10.16 6.86
CA SER A 427 -13.92 9.99 8.10
C SER A 427 -12.89 8.88 7.91
N TYR A 428 -11.63 9.18 8.21
CA TYR A 428 -10.50 8.25 8.14
C TYR A 428 -10.09 7.86 9.54
N THR A 429 -10.09 6.56 9.85
CA THR A 429 -9.66 6.03 11.15
C THR A 429 -8.26 5.42 11.05
N GLY A 430 -7.45 5.61 12.10
CA GLY A 430 -6.08 5.12 12.18
C GLY A 430 -5.04 6.14 11.70
N THR A 431 -3.78 5.72 11.61
CA THR A 431 -2.63 6.54 11.16
C THR A 431 -2.63 6.80 9.63
N ALA A 432 -3.73 6.47 8.97
CA ALA A 432 -3.82 6.37 7.51
C ALA A 432 -3.74 7.72 6.78
N TYR A 433 -4.02 8.87 7.44
CA TYR A 433 -4.04 10.15 6.71
C TYR A 433 -2.65 10.60 6.24
N GLY A 434 -1.62 10.37 7.04
CA GLY A 434 -0.22 10.71 6.68
C GLY A 434 0.38 9.80 5.60
N THR A 435 -0.16 8.58 5.46
CA THR A 435 0.29 7.59 4.46
C THR A 435 -0.61 7.52 3.23
N ALA A 436 -1.90 7.88 3.38
CA ALA A 436 -2.91 7.81 2.32
C ALA A 436 -3.09 9.13 1.56
N SER A 437 -2.56 10.25 2.07
CA SER A 437 -2.60 11.50 1.34
C SER A 437 -1.62 11.40 0.16
N GLY A 438 -2.06 10.99 -1.00
CA GLY A 438 -1.31 11.10 -2.26
C GLY A 438 -1.00 12.55 -2.65
N ILE A 439 -0.89 13.44 -1.65
CA ILE A 439 -0.53 14.84 -1.80
C ILE A 439 0.98 14.88 -2.02
N VAL A 440 1.37 15.28 -3.19
CA VAL A 440 2.76 15.57 -3.54
C VAL A 440 2.88 17.08 -3.77
N SER A 441 3.97 17.68 -3.34
CA SER A 441 4.23 19.10 -3.61
C SER A 441 4.49 19.34 -5.10
N VAL A 442 4.12 20.52 -5.59
CA VAL A 442 4.31 20.90 -7.01
C VAL A 442 5.80 20.91 -7.35
N GLY A 443 6.16 20.36 -8.50
CA GLY A 443 7.52 20.30 -9.03
C GLY A 443 8.13 18.90 -9.04
N GLY A 444 7.37 17.84 -8.79
CA GLY A 444 7.90 16.49 -8.81
C GLY A 444 6.88 15.40 -9.07
N CYS A 445 7.37 14.16 -9.13
CA CYS A 445 6.56 12.96 -9.38
C CYS A 445 6.69 11.98 -8.21
N ILE A 446 5.60 11.26 -7.95
CA ILE A 446 5.57 10.13 -7.02
C ILE A 446 5.03 8.88 -7.72
N VAL A 447 5.47 7.71 -7.30
CA VAL A 447 4.98 6.42 -7.80
C VAL A 447 4.46 5.59 -6.65
N ASN A 448 3.34 4.92 -6.88
CA ASN A 448 2.78 3.90 -6.00
C ASN A 448 2.82 2.53 -6.71
N GLN A 449 3.27 1.52 -6.00
CA GLN A 449 3.38 0.14 -6.46
C GLN A 449 2.60 -0.78 -5.53
N ALA A 450 1.72 -1.60 -6.08
CA ALA A 450 0.89 -2.51 -5.29
C ALA A 450 0.62 -3.82 -6.04
N LEU A 451 0.35 -4.88 -5.31
CA LEU A 451 -0.34 -6.03 -5.86
C LEU A 451 -1.81 -5.64 -6.03
N SER A 452 -2.43 -5.99 -7.15
CA SER A 452 -3.82 -5.61 -7.49
C SER A 452 -4.87 -5.98 -6.42
N ALA A 453 -4.52 -6.84 -5.48
CA ALA A 453 -5.36 -7.29 -4.38
C ALA A 453 -5.18 -6.51 -3.06
N SER A 454 -4.24 -5.55 -2.99
CA SER A 454 -4.02 -4.76 -1.77
C SER A 454 -5.05 -3.65 -1.64
N ALA A 455 -6.16 -3.93 -0.97
CA ALA A 455 -7.04 -2.87 -0.48
C ALA A 455 -6.28 -2.02 0.56
N ALA A 456 -6.41 -0.70 0.44
CA ALA A 456 -5.85 0.23 1.43
C ALA A 456 -6.31 -0.16 2.84
N THR A 457 -5.39 -0.25 3.79
CA THR A 457 -5.64 -0.70 5.17
C THR A 457 -6.37 0.33 6.04
N GLY A 458 -6.74 1.49 5.49
CA GLY A 458 -7.51 2.53 6.18
C GLY A 458 -9.02 2.30 6.06
N LYS A 459 -9.72 2.25 7.18
CA LYS A 459 -11.18 2.21 7.16
C LYS A 459 -11.71 3.62 6.94
N THR A 460 -12.40 3.84 5.82
CA THR A 460 -13.15 5.06 5.55
C THR A 460 -14.62 4.87 5.92
N THR A 461 -15.24 5.92 6.49
CA THR A 461 -16.67 5.95 6.77
C THR A 461 -17.24 7.25 6.18
N GLY A 462 -18.26 7.13 5.36
CA GLY A 462 -18.93 8.29 4.78
C GLY A 462 -19.68 9.12 5.82
N LEU A 463 -19.69 10.43 5.63
CA LEU A 463 -20.37 11.39 6.50
C LEU A 463 -21.59 11.98 5.78
N ASN A 464 -22.69 12.13 6.48
CA ASN A 464 -23.89 12.76 5.95
C ASN A 464 -23.77 14.29 6.04
N ALA A 465 -23.73 14.95 4.88
CA ALA A 465 -23.63 16.40 4.73
C ALA A 465 -24.95 17.07 4.33
N GLY A 466 -26.07 16.35 4.31
CA GLY A 466 -27.37 16.89 3.92
C GLY A 466 -27.49 17.07 2.40
N SER A 467 -28.30 18.05 1.97
CA SER A 467 -28.46 18.37 0.54
C SER A 467 -27.37 19.33 0.08
N ILE A 468 -26.79 19.07 -1.09
CA ILE A 468 -25.70 19.87 -1.66
C ILE A 468 -26.11 20.35 -3.05
N THR A 469 -26.02 21.65 -3.29
CA THR A 469 -26.34 22.27 -4.58
C THR A 469 -25.10 22.94 -5.14
N VAL A 470 -24.87 22.78 -6.45
CA VAL A 470 -23.89 23.56 -7.23
C VAL A 470 -24.61 24.53 -8.15
N THR A 471 -24.11 25.78 -8.21
CA THR A 471 -24.61 26.84 -9.10
C THR A 471 -23.51 27.21 -10.09
N SER A 472 -23.83 27.21 -11.39
CA SER A 472 -22.91 27.57 -12.46
C SER A 472 -22.67 29.09 -12.52
N PRO A 473 -21.64 29.56 -13.24
CA PRO A 473 -21.39 30.98 -13.49
C PRO A 473 -22.57 31.69 -14.18
N MET A 474 -23.42 30.95 -14.88
CA MET A 474 -24.60 31.43 -15.58
C MET A 474 -25.90 31.35 -14.74
N GLY A 475 -25.80 30.96 -13.47
CA GLY A 475 -26.93 30.85 -12.55
C GLY A 475 -27.72 29.54 -12.64
N MET A 476 -27.34 28.60 -13.49
CA MET A 476 -27.95 27.26 -13.51
C MET A 476 -27.60 26.50 -12.22
N GLN A 477 -28.56 25.75 -11.68
CA GLN A 477 -28.39 24.98 -10.45
C GLN A 477 -28.52 23.49 -10.72
N SER A 478 -27.73 22.68 -10.01
CA SER A 478 -27.83 21.24 -9.98
C SER A 478 -27.72 20.71 -8.55
N LEU A 479 -28.63 19.78 -8.17
CA LEU A 479 -28.61 19.11 -6.87
C LEU A 479 -27.73 17.87 -6.97
N LEU A 480 -26.75 17.74 -6.06
CA LEU A 480 -25.96 16.53 -5.96
C LEU A 480 -26.73 15.47 -5.16
N THR A 481 -26.87 14.29 -5.73
CA THR A 481 -27.53 13.15 -5.09
C THR A 481 -26.53 12.23 -4.43
N ALA A 482 -26.85 11.75 -3.22
CA ALA A 482 -26.03 10.77 -2.54
C ALA A 482 -25.99 9.45 -3.34
N ILE A 483 -24.81 8.86 -3.49
CA ILE A 483 -24.66 7.54 -4.11
C ILE A 483 -25.04 6.47 -3.09
N PRO A 484 -26.11 5.68 -3.31
CA PRO A 484 -26.65 4.76 -2.30
C PRO A 484 -25.64 3.68 -1.84
N SER A 485 -24.74 3.25 -2.74
CA SER A 485 -23.74 2.21 -2.48
C SER A 485 -22.47 2.74 -1.77
N VAL A 486 -22.27 4.06 -1.71
CA VAL A 486 -21.05 4.69 -1.15
C VAL A 486 -21.43 5.88 -0.30
N THR A 487 -21.59 5.66 1.00
CA THR A 487 -21.95 6.72 1.95
C THR A 487 -20.96 7.89 1.88
N GLY A 488 -21.47 9.13 2.02
CA GLY A 488 -20.67 10.35 2.05
C GLY A 488 -20.18 10.84 0.70
N ILE A 489 -20.58 10.20 -0.41
CA ILE A 489 -20.32 10.64 -1.78
C ILE A 489 -21.64 11.14 -2.38
N TYR A 490 -21.59 12.34 -2.98
CA TYR A 490 -22.71 12.99 -3.64
C TYR A 490 -22.25 13.39 -5.04
N GLU A 491 -23.06 13.13 -6.04
CA GLU A 491 -22.71 13.40 -7.43
C GLU A 491 -23.90 13.97 -8.21
N SER A 492 -23.61 14.79 -9.20
CA SER A 492 -24.56 15.20 -10.19
C SER A 492 -23.92 15.25 -11.57
N GLN A 493 -24.51 14.54 -12.52
CA GLN A 493 -24.23 14.73 -13.95
C GLN A 493 -24.75 16.11 -14.35
N LEU A 494 -23.87 16.96 -14.90
CA LEU A 494 -24.21 18.32 -15.30
C LEU A 494 -24.74 18.34 -16.74
N ILE A 495 -25.75 19.15 -16.98
CA ILE A 495 -26.32 19.33 -18.33
C ILE A 495 -25.35 20.08 -19.23
N SER A 496 -25.49 19.90 -20.54
CA SER A 496 -24.68 20.63 -21.53
C SER A 496 -24.76 22.15 -21.31
N GLY A 497 -23.62 22.81 -21.35
CA GLY A 497 -23.49 24.25 -21.12
C GLY A 497 -23.50 24.68 -19.64
N PHE A 498 -23.63 23.75 -18.70
CA PHE A 498 -23.48 24.08 -17.27
C PHE A 498 -22.05 24.57 -16.96
N ILE A 499 -21.06 23.96 -17.62
CA ILE A 499 -19.67 24.42 -17.63
C ILE A 499 -19.43 25.21 -18.92
N PRO A 500 -19.31 26.55 -18.88
CA PRO A 500 -18.99 27.32 -20.06
C PRO A 500 -17.57 26.99 -20.59
N SER A 501 -17.37 27.05 -21.91
CA SER A 501 -16.05 26.88 -22.52
C SER A 501 -15.02 27.94 -22.06
N THR A 502 -15.51 29.07 -21.53
CA THR A 502 -14.69 30.11 -20.91
C THR A 502 -14.39 29.86 -19.44
N GLY A 503 -14.79 28.72 -18.87
CA GLY A 503 -14.65 28.48 -17.44
C GLY A 503 -15.55 29.37 -16.58
N GLY A 504 -15.08 29.76 -15.41
CA GLY A 504 -15.79 30.66 -14.50
C GLY A 504 -15.90 30.12 -13.07
N THR A 505 -16.64 30.80 -12.22
CA THR A 505 -16.78 30.49 -10.80
C THR A 505 -18.11 29.78 -10.52
N PHE A 506 -18.05 28.62 -9.88
CA PHE A 506 -19.17 27.80 -9.43
C PHE A 506 -19.32 27.96 -7.92
N SER A 507 -20.55 28.05 -7.43
CA SER A 507 -20.83 28.14 -6.00
C SER A 507 -21.43 26.83 -5.50
N PHE A 508 -20.87 26.28 -4.43
CA PHE A 508 -21.42 25.14 -3.70
C PHE A 508 -22.09 25.60 -2.42
N SER A 509 -23.27 25.08 -2.13
CA SER A 509 -23.94 25.26 -0.86
C SER A 509 -24.43 23.91 -0.33
N GLY A 510 -24.10 23.59 0.93
CA GLY A 510 -24.59 22.43 1.64
C GLY A 510 -25.51 22.84 2.77
N THR A 511 -26.65 22.16 2.89
CA THR A 511 -27.50 22.27 4.06
C THR A 511 -26.93 21.41 5.18
N GLN A 512 -27.37 21.62 6.42
CA GLN A 512 -26.92 20.78 7.53
C GLN A 512 -27.38 19.33 7.36
N GLY A 513 -26.43 18.37 7.43
CA GLY A 513 -26.67 16.94 7.60
C GLY A 513 -26.54 16.50 9.05
N SER A 514 -26.56 15.18 9.29
CA SER A 514 -26.35 14.65 10.67
C SER A 514 -24.90 14.73 11.12
N ASP A 515 -23.94 14.72 10.19
CA ASP A 515 -22.50 14.64 10.50
C ASP A 515 -21.73 15.90 10.13
N VAL A 516 -22.20 16.66 9.12
CA VAL A 516 -21.54 17.86 8.61
C VAL A 516 -22.53 19.01 8.65
N GLY A 517 -22.11 20.14 9.24
CA GLY A 517 -22.89 21.37 9.28
C GLY A 517 -23.02 22.04 7.90
N SER A 518 -23.84 23.08 7.82
CA SER A 518 -24.00 23.88 6.60
C SER A 518 -22.67 24.51 6.17
N PHE A 519 -22.47 24.62 4.85
CA PHE A 519 -21.29 25.27 4.28
C PHE A 519 -21.63 26.01 2.98
N SER A 520 -20.76 26.95 2.63
CA SER A 520 -20.75 27.62 1.34
C SER A 520 -19.31 27.80 0.90
N THR A 521 -19.02 27.51 -0.37
CA THR A 521 -17.69 27.68 -0.94
C THR A 521 -17.78 27.88 -2.45
N THR A 522 -16.67 28.24 -3.08
CA THR A 522 -16.59 28.44 -4.52
C THR A 522 -15.48 27.62 -5.15
N VAL A 523 -15.70 27.21 -6.38
CA VAL A 523 -14.75 26.52 -7.25
C VAL A 523 -14.62 27.33 -8.53
N SER A 524 -13.40 27.53 -9.02
CA SER A 524 -13.18 28.23 -10.29
C SER A 524 -12.56 27.30 -11.32
N LEU A 525 -12.98 27.37 -12.57
CA LEU A 525 -12.29 26.80 -13.72
C LEU A 525 -11.63 27.92 -14.52
N SER A 526 -10.42 27.67 -15.01
CA SER A 526 -9.60 28.63 -15.75
C SER A 526 -10.27 29.13 -17.02
N SER A 527 -9.92 30.34 -17.45
CA SER A 527 -10.32 30.91 -18.73
C SER A 527 -9.05 31.34 -19.52
N PRO A 528 -8.77 30.72 -20.70
CA PRO A 528 -9.46 29.55 -21.28
C PRO A 528 -9.23 28.26 -20.50
N LEU A 529 -10.07 27.26 -20.73
CA LEU A 529 -9.85 25.89 -20.21
C LEU A 529 -8.55 25.33 -20.80
N LEU A 530 -7.87 24.48 -20.04
CA LEU A 530 -6.69 23.77 -20.52
C LEU A 530 -7.05 22.77 -21.63
N THR A 531 -6.16 22.63 -22.61
CA THR A 531 -6.24 21.62 -23.67
C THR A 531 -4.93 20.83 -23.74
N TRP A 532 -5.01 19.51 -23.68
CA TRP A 532 -3.86 18.62 -23.89
C TRP A 532 -3.55 18.49 -25.37
N THR A 533 -2.41 19.03 -25.84
CA THR A 533 -2.13 19.23 -27.27
C THR A 533 -1.58 17.99 -27.97
N ASN A 534 -0.92 17.09 -27.25
CA ASN A 534 -0.27 15.89 -27.81
C ASN A 534 -0.81 14.58 -27.20
N GLN A 535 -2.11 14.50 -26.91
CA GLN A 535 -2.76 13.36 -26.29
C GLN A 535 -2.44 12.00 -26.96
N GLY A 536 -2.33 11.98 -28.30
CA GLY A 536 -2.00 10.79 -29.06
C GLY A 536 -0.65 10.17 -28.72
N ALA A 537 0.30 10.95 -28.20
CA ALA A 537 1.61 10.44 -27.76
C ALA A 537 1.52 9.51 -26.55
N ALA A 538 0.44 9.56 -25.80
CA ALA A 538 0.22 8.69 -24.63
C ALA A 538 -0.36 7.32 -24.98
N ALA A 539 -0.73 7.04 -26.23
CA ALA A 539 -1.25 5.72 -26.63
C ALA A 539 -0.23 4.59 -26.41
N THR A 540 1.05 4.90 -26.62
CA THR A 540 2.16 3.96 -26.34
C THR A 540 3.22 4.69 -25.53
N VAL A 541 3.43 4.24 -24.30
CA VAL A 541 4.41 4.80 -23.36
C VAL A 541 5.63 3.90 -23.31
N THR A 542 6.74 4.39 -23.90
CA THR A 542 8.05 3.72 -23.80
C THR A 542 8.70 4.12 -22.49
N ARG A 543 8.68 3.22 -21.50
CA ARG A 543 9.11 3.52 -20.13
C ARG A 543 10.54 4.02 -20.01
N SER A 544 11.44 3.54 -20.88
CA SER A 544 12.85 3.95 -20.91
C SER A 544 13.11 5.35 -21.48
N SER A 545 12.14 5.93 -22.19
CA SER A 545 12.33 7.21 -22.93
C SER A 545 11.66 8.41 -22.26
N GLY A 546 10.81 8.19 -21.25
CA GLY A 546 9.94 9.21 -20.69
C GLY A 546 8.70 9.47 -21.54
N LEU A 547 7.77 10.31 -21.03
CA LEU A 547 6.54 10.67 -21.73
C LEU A 547 6.43 12.20 -21.82
N PRO A 548 6.58 12.80 -23.01
CA PRO A 548 6.36 14.22 -23.22
C PRO A 548 4.86 14.55 -23.20
N VAL A 549 4.46 15.54 -22.41
CA VAL A 549 3.09 16.06 -22.29
C VAL A 549 3.13 17.55 -22.52
N GLY A 550 2.30 18.07 -23.44
CA GLY A 550 2.20 19.49 -23.73
C GLY A 550 0.74 19.96 -23.65
N TRP A 551 0.54 21.19 -23.24
CA TRP A 551 -0.79 21.77 -23.09
C TRP A 551 -0.81 23.25 -23.48
N THR A 552 -2.00 23.75 -23.68
CA THR A 552 -2.28 25.18 -23.86
C THR A 552 -3.49 25.58 -23.02
N GLY A 553 -3.64 26.87 -22.69
CA GLY A 553 -4.70 27.31 -21.80
C GLY A 553 -4.45 26.97 -20.34
N GLY A 554 -5.47 27.12 -19.51
CA GLY A 554 -5.31 27.09 -18.07
C GLY A 554 -4.75 28.42 -17.53
N ALA A 555 -5.00 28.73 -16.26
CA ALA A 555 -4.42 29.91 -15.63
C ALA A 555 -3.00 29.60 -15.11
N SER A 556 -2.08 30.57 -15.26
CA SER A 556 -0.66 30.38 -14.91
C SER A 556 -0.41 30.12 -13.42
N ASN A 557 -1.34 30.45 -12.55
CA ASN A 557 -1.30 30.19 -11.11
C ASN A 557 -1.97 28.87 -10.70
N THR A 558 -2.33 28.01 -11.66
CA THR A 558 -2.92 26.70 -11.42
C THR A 558 -1.89 25.58 -11.63
N ILE A 559 -2.29 24.34 -11.43
CA ILE A 559 -1.45 23.15 -11.47
C ILE A 559 -1.91 22.24 -12.60
N VAL A 560 -0.97 21.61 -13.28
CA VAL A 560 -1.22 20.44 -14.13
C VAL A 560 -0.78 19.20 -13.38
N SER A 561 -1.73 18.30 -13.16
CA SER A 561 -1.49 16.94 -12.68
C SER A 561 -1.40 16.00 -13.88
N ILE A 562 -0.28 15.32 -14.04
CA ILE A 562 -0.08 14.26 -15.01
C ILE A 562 -0.04 12.96 -14.24
N SER A 563 -1.05 12.14 -14.40
CA SER A 563 -1.14 10.85 -13.72
C SER A 563 -1.27 9.71 -14.73
N GLY A 564 -0.79 8.54 -14.36
CA GLY A 564 -0.98 7.36 -15.18
C GLY A 564 -0.89 6.10 -14.34
N SER A 565 -1.43 5.03 -14.89
CA SER A 565 -1.39 3.72 -14.25
C SER A 565 -1.13 2.63 -15.28
N SER A 566 -0.53 1.55 -14.84
CA SER A 566 -0.29 0.35 -15.63
C SER A 566 -0.58 -0.90 -14.80
N ILE A 567 -1.20 -1.89 -15.44
CA ILE A 567 -1.44 -3.21 -14.86
C ILE A 567 -0.83 -4.29 -15.76
N ALA A 568 0.02 -5.12 -15.18
CA ALA A 568 0.57 -6.28 -15.87
C ALA A 568 -0.41 -7.46 -15.86
N THR A 569 -0.25 -8.40 -16.78
CA THR A 569 -1.02 -9.66 -16.80
C THR A 569 -0.84 -10.50 -15.53
N SER A 570 0.26 -10.30 -14.80
CA SER A 570 0.52 -10.90 -13.49
C SER A 570 -0.28 -10.30 -12.34
N GLY A 571 -1.03 -9.21 -12.59
CA GLY A 571 -1.79 -8.48 -11.57
C GLY A 571 -0.99 -7.41 -10.82
N LEU A 572 0.27 -7.16 -11.17
CA LEU A 572 1.03 -6.03 -10.62
C LEU A 572 0.42 -4.72 -11.10
N TYR A 573 0.19 -3.80 -10.19
CA TYR A 573 -0.37 -2.48 -10.46
C TYR A 573 0.61 -1.40 -10.04
N GLY A 574 0.93 -0.48 -10.96
CA GLY A 574 1.72 0.70 -10.68
C GLY A 574 1.00 1.96 -11.13
N SER A 575 1.14 3.05 -10.39
CA SER A 575 0.62 4.36 -10.77
C SER A 575 1.61 5.46 -10.44
N PHE A 576 1.57 6.54 -11.19
CA PHE A 576 2.35 7.74 -10.93
C PHE A 576 1.47 8.99 -10.94
N THR A 577 1.93 10.03 -10.25
CA THR A 577 1.37 11.38 -10.31
C THR A 577 2.52 12.38 -10.29
N CYS A 578 2.55 13.27 -11.29
CA CYS A 578 3.44 14.42 -11.37
C CYS A 578 2.63 15.69 -11.25
N LEU A 579 3.07 16.65 -10.44
CA LEU A 579 2.43 17.96 -10.31
C LEU A 579 3.40 19.03 -10.80
N VAL A 580 2.95 19.84 -11.75
CA VAL A 580 3.75 20.90 -12.36
C VAL A 580 2.95 22.19 -12.47
N PRO A 581 3.59 23.38 -12.44
CA PRO A 581 2.87 24.63 -12.69
C PRO A 581 2.27 24.65 -14.10
N THR A 582 1.06 25.14 -14.24
CA THR A 582 0.43 25.29 -15.58
C THR A 582 1.26 26.17 -16.51
N SER A 583 1.97 27.18 -15.96
CA SER A 583 2.86 28.07 -16.69
C SER A 583 4.10 27.40 -17.33
N ALA A 584 4.31 26.12 -17.11
CA ALA A 584 5.38 25.36 -17.75
C ALA A 584 5.06 24.98 -19.22
N ASP A 585 3.78 25.01 -19.62
CA ASP A 585 3.23 24.68 -20.94
C ASP A 585 3.57 23.26 -21.46
N SER A 586 4.53 22.59 -20.85
CA SER A 586 4.91 21.21 -21.13
C SER A 586 5.69 20.59 -19.97
N PHE A 587 5.67 19.25 -19.91
CA PHE A 587 6.48 18.48 -18.97
C PHE A 587 6.77 17.09 -19.57
N THR A 588 7.98 16.61 -19.38
CA THR A 588 8.30 15.20 -19.70
C THR A 588 8.31 14.38 -18.42
N VAL A 589 7.37 13.44 -18.30
CA VAL A 589 7.41 12.46 -17.21
C VAL A 589 8.71 11.67 -17.34
N PRO A 590 9.58 11.73 -16.33
CA PRO A 590 10.91 11.14 -16.44
C PRO A 590 10.89 9.62 -16.62
N SER A 591 11.88 9.08 -17.32
CA SER A 591 12.01 7.64 -17.53
C SER A 591 12.13 6.85 -16.24
N TYR A 592 12.78 7.37 -15.20
CA TYR A 592 12.87 6.71 -13.90
C TYR A 592 11.51 6.57 -13.18
N VAL A 593 10.56 7.48 -13.44
CA VAL A 593 9.18 7.38 -12.94
C VAL A 593 8.46 6.23 -13.66
N LEU A 594 8.59 6.18 -14.98
CA LEU A 594 7.93 5.16 -15.81
C LEU A 594 8.58 3.78 -15.63
N ALA A 595 9.89 3.72 -15.37
CA ALA A 595 10.62 2.48 -15.10
C ALA A 595 10.15 1.77 -13.82
N ALA A 596 9.54 2.49 -12.89
CA ALA A 596 8.95 1.91 -11.68
C ALA A 596 7.62 1.19 -11.95
N LEU A 597 6.96 1.44 -13.09
CA LEU A 597 5.68 0.82 -13.43
C LEU A 597 5.90 -0.55 -14.08
N PRO A 598 4.96 -1.49 -13.95
CA PRO A 598 5.01 -2.72 -14.71
C PRO A 598 4.71 -2.45 -16.20
N ALA A 599 5.23 -3.28 -17.10
CA ALA A 599 4.76 -3.31 -18.47
C ALA A 599 3.32 -3.83 -18.52
N GLY A 600 2.45 -3.20 -19.32
CA GLY A 600 1.05 -3.61 -19.37
C GLY A 600 0.13 -2.55 -19.95
N THR A 601 -1.17 -2.75 -19.79
CA THR A 601 -2.20 -1.82 -20.23
C THR A 601 -2.58 -0.87 -19.10
N GLY A 602 -3.03 0.32 -19.46
CA GLY A 602 -3.42 1.31 -18.48
C GLY A 602 -3.95 2.59 -19.09
N SER A 603 -3.72 3.70 -18.41
CA SER A 603 -4.16 5.02 -18.88
C SER A 603 -3.19 6.12 -18.46
N VAL A 604 -3.22 7.22 -19.19
CA VAL A 604 -2.60 8.49 -18.79
C VAL A 604 -3.68 9.55 -18.76
N THR A 605 -3.68 10.37 -17.72
CA THR A 605 -4.61 11.50 -17.55
C THR A 605 -3.80 12.78 -17.31
N VAL A 606 -4.17 13.84 -18.01
CA VAL A 606 -3.66 15.20 -17.83
C VAL A 606 -4.81 16.07 -17.33
N SER A 607 -4.64 16.67 -16.17
CA SER A 607 -5.68 17.41 -15.48
C SER A 607 -5.16 18.79 -15.08
N ASN A 608 -5.79 19.86 -15.55
CA ASN A 608 -5.61 21.17 -14.94
C ASN A 608 -6.44 21.25 -13.67
N GLN A 609 -5.82 21.60 -12.58
CA GLN A 609 -6.42 21.70 -11.27
C GLN A 609 -6.19 23.10 -10.71
N ASN A 610 -7.25 23.73 -10.28
CA ASN A 610 -7.14 24.97 -9.53
C ASN A 610 -6.57 24.70 -8.13
N ASN A 611 -5.91 25.69 -7.56
CA ASN A 611 -5.48 25.62 -6.17
C ASN A 611 -6.69 25.32 -5.29
N TYR A 612 -6.49 24.48 -4.29
CA TYR A 612 -7.54 24.15 -3.34
C TYR A 612 -7.96 25.38 -2.55
N THR A 613 -9.25 25.67 -2.54
CA THR A 613 -9.86 26.70 -1.69
C THR A 613 -10.34 26.03 -0.41
N PRO A 614 -9.75 26.34 0.75
CA PRO A 614 -10.23 25.79 2.03
C PRO A 614 -11.64 26.29 2.35
N PHE A 615 -12.48 25.42 2.91
CA PHE A 615 -13.75 25.83 3.50
C PHE A 615 -13.95 25.15 4.86
N ALA A 616 -14.73 25.77 5.73
CA ALA A 616 -15.07 25.25 7.04
C ALA A 616 -16.52 24.78 7.08
N ALA A 617 -16.75 23.65 7.76
CA ALA A 617 -18.07 23.21 8.17
C ALA A 617 -17.94 22.51 9.53
N GLN A 618 -18.98 22.62 10.37
CA GLN A 618 -19.00 21.88 11.61
C GLN A 618 -18.94 20.36 11.32
N GLY A 619 -18.16 19.60 12.07
CA GLY A 619 -18.06 18.16 11.94
C GLY A 619 -16.96 17.67 10.97
N ILE A 620 -16.24 18.56 10.26
CA ILE A 620 -15.06 18.19 9.50
C ILE A 620 -13.80 18.86 10.05
N SER A 621 -12.66 18.18 9.91
CA SER A 621 -11.34 18.70 10.28
C SER A 621 -10.76 19.59 9.17
N LEU A 622 -11.10 19.29 7.92
CA LEU A 622 -10.54 19.95 6.74
C LEU A 622 -11.52 19.86 5.56
N GLY A 623 -11.86 20.99 4.98
CA GLY A 623 -12.69 21.10 3.78
C GLY A 623 -11.94 21.75 2.63
N PHE A 624 -12.07 21.21 1.41
CA PHE A 624 -11.46 21.72 0.19
C PHE A 624 -12.45 21.83 -0.95
N ALA A 625 -12.28 22.86 -1.75
CA ALA A 625 -13.01 23.07 -2.99
C ALA A 625 -12.02 23.24 -4.14
N THR A 626 -12.22 22.56 -5.27
CA THR A 626 -11.34 22.66 -6.44
C THR A 626 -12.08 22.31 -7.73
N GLY A 627 -11.53 22.73 -8.87
CA GLY A 627 -12.05 22.42 -10.20
C GLY A 627 -11.03 21.67 -11.05
N PHE A 628 -11.50 20.76 -11.87
CA PHE A 628 -10.68 19.95 -12.76
C PHE A 628 -11.12 20.06 -14.21
N VAL A 629 -10.14 20.25 -15.10
CA VAL A 629 -10.30 20.06 -16.55
C VAL A 629 -9.36 18.92 -16.95
N SER A 630 -9.90 17.78 -17.33
CA SER A 630 -9.15 16.51 -17.48
C SER A 630 -9.26 15.95 -18.89
N TYR A 631 -8.18 15.34 -19.35
CA TYR A 631 -8.10 14.55 -20.57
C TYR A 631 -7.49 13.19 -20.24
N SER A 632 -8.10 12.10 -20.71
CA SER A 632 -7.58 10.75 -20.49
C SER A 632 -7.30 10.05 -21.82
N ALA A 633 -6.25 9.24 -21.85
CA ALA A 633 -5.89 8.38 -22.97
C ALA A 633 -5.71 6.94 -22.46
N ASN A 634 -6.20 5.97 -23.23
CA ASN A 634 -5.82 4.57 -23.03
C ASN A 634 -4.36 4.38 -23.47
N SER A 635 -3.58 3.66 -22.70
CA SER A 635 -2.15 3.57 -22.85
C SER A 635 -1.64 2.13 -22.77
N THR A 636 -0.60 1.82 -23.54
CA THR A 636 0.19 0.61 -23.36
C THR A 636 1.59 1.01 -22.91
N PHE A 637 2.03 0.46 -21.79
CA PHE A 637 3.36 0.71 -21.21
C PHE A 637 4.30 -0.43 -21.60
N ASN A 638 5.37 -0.12 -22.38
CA ASN A 638 6.34 -1.07 -22.93
C ASN A 638 7.71 -0.96 -22.25
#